data_bbd1e5bc247eb2310b39cde9466e6c2a
#
_entry.id   bbd1e5bc247eb2310b39cde9466e6c2a
#
_cell.length_a   1.000
_cell.length_b   1.000
_cell.length_c   1.000
_cell.angle_alpha   90.00
_cell.angle_beta   90.00
_cell.angle_gamma   90.00
#
_symmetry.space_group_name_H-M   'P 1'
#
loop_
_entity.id
_entity.type
_entity.pdbx_description
1 polymer ?
#
loop_
_entity_poly.entity_id
_entity_poly.type
_entity_poly.pdbx_seq_one_letter_code
_entity_poly.pdbx_strand_id
1 'polypeptide(L)' 'MTYEEIVALLGYAGGHEQTVRITTVDQTEVVGVPTSLDTHITAHEVFVRPAGSEDTEIAVSLGAITAVELV' A
#
# COMPACT_ATOMS: atom_id res chain seq x y z
N MET A 1 -7.32 10.03 -5.56
CA MET A 1 -7.40 9.99 -4.08
C MET A 1 -6.39 10.96 -3.48
N THR A 2 -6.76 11.56 -2.38
CA THR A 2 -5.81 12.39 -1.64
C THR A 2 -4.83 11.52 -0.87
N TYR A 3 -3.70 12.10 -0.49
CA TYR A 3 -2.71 11.42 0.34
C TYR A 3 -3.33 10.90 1.64
N GLU A 4 -4.17 11.73 2.28
CA GLU A 4 -4.81 11.34 3.54
C GLU A 4 -5.73 10.14 3.37
N GLU A 5 -6.49 10.11 2.27
CA GLU A 5 -7.35 8.97 1.97
C GLU A 5 -6.54 7.70 1.72
N ILE A 6 -5.42 7.81 1.02
CA ILE A 6 -4.53 6.69 0.74
C ILE A 6 -3.98 6.12 2.04
N VAL A 7 -3.45 6.99 2.90
CA VAL A 7 -2.87 6.56 4.19
C VAL A 7 -3.94 5.93 5.08
N ALA A 8 -5.12 6.54 5.13
CA ALA A 8 -6.21 6.03 5.96
C ALA A 8 -6.66 4.63 5.49
N LEU A 9 -6.79 4.44 4.19
CA LEU A 9 -7.23 3.16 3.64
C LEU A 9 -6.17 2.07 3.82
N LEU A 10 -4.89 2.42 3.61
CA LEU A 10 -3.80 1.48 3.84
C LEU A 10 -3.71 1.08 5.31
N GLY A 11 -3.89 2.02 6.22
CA GLY A 11 -3.89 1.73 7.65
C GLY A 11 -5.05 0.83 8.06
N TYR A 12 -6.23 1.09 7.51
CA TYR A 12 -7.40 0.24 7.74
C TYR A 12 -7.14 -1.18 7.24
N ALA A 13 -6.68 -1.30 6.00
CA ALA A 13 -6.45 -2.60 5.38
C ALA A 13 -5.39 -3.40 6.12
N GLY A 14 -4.30 -2.73 6.54
CA GLY A 14 -3.24 -3.39 7.30
C GLY A 14 -3.72 -3.90 8.64
N GLY A 15 -4.55 -3.12 9.34
CA GLY A 15 -5.09 -3.52 10.64
C GLY A 15 -6.09 -4.66 10.55
N HIS A 16 -6.70 -4.87 9.40
CA HIS A 16 -7.71 -5.91 9.20
C HIS A 16 -7.22 -7.04 8.31
N GLU A 17 -5.94 -7.03 7.95
CA GLU A 17 -5.35 -7.99 7.00
C GLU A 17 -6.15 -8.10 5.71
N GLN A 18 -6.61 -6.96 5.24
CA GLN A 18 -7.45 -6.87 4.04
C GLN A 18 -6.57 -6.67 2.82
N THR A 19 -6.84 -7.43 1.76
CA THR A 19 -6.13 -7.28 0.48
C THR A 19 -6.55 -5.97 -0.19
N VAL A 20 -5.58 -5.27 -0.75
CA VAL A 20 -5.81 -4.04 -1.51
C VAL A 20 -5.17 -4.14 -2.87
N ARG A 21 -5.64 -3.32 -3.80
CA ARG A 21 -4.96 -3.05 -5.06
C ARG A 21 -4.45 -1.62 -5.01
N ILE A 22 -3.13 -1.48 -5.16
CA ILE A 22 -2.46 -0.20 -5.16
C ILE A 22 -2.06 0.13 -6.59
N THR A 23 -2.45 1.30 -7.08
CA THR A 23 -2.07 1.78 -8.40
C THR A 23 -1.06 2.92 -8.23
N THR A 24 0.02 2.89 -9.00
CA THR A 24 1.07 3.90 -8.93
C THR A 24 1.05 4.80 -10.16
N VAL A 25 1.85 5.88 -10.12
CA VAL A 25 1.88 6.90 -11.17
C VAL A 25 2.26 6.34 -12.54
N ASP A 26 3.02 5.25 -12.57
CA ASP A 26 3.41 4.59 -13.82
C ASP A 26 2.38 3.53 -14.25
N GLN A 27 1.23 3.50 -13.59
CA GLN A 27 0.13 2.57 -13.85
C GLN A 27 0.44 1.11 -13.52
N THR A 28 1.46 0.88 -12.70
CA THR A 28 1.74 -0.44 -12.14
C THR A 28 0.73 -0.72 -11.02
N GLU A 29 0.27 -1.96 -10.93
CA GLU A 29 -0.62 -2.39 -9.87
C GLU A 29 0.08 -3.38 -8.95
N VAL A 30 -0.12 -3.18 -7.64
CA VAL A 30 0.38 -4.09 -6.61
C VAL A 30 -0.83 -4.56 -5.81
N VAL A 31 -1.03 -5.88 -5.77
CA VAL A 31 -2.15 -6.48 -5.05
C VAL A 31 -1.61 -7.28 -3.88
N GLY A 32 -2.07 -6.99 -2.68
CA GLY A 32 -1.59 -7.68 -1.48
C GLY A 32 -2.12 -7.05 -0.21
N VAL A 33 -1.57 -7.48 0.91
CA VAL A 33 -1.97 -7.00 2.23
C VAL A 33 -0.89 -6.06 2.77
N PRO A 34 -1.24 -4.81 3.13
CA PRO A 34 -0.27 -3.92 3.76
C PRO A 34 0.20 -4.50 5.09
N THR A 35 1.50 -4.53 5.32
CA THR A 35 2.08 -5.08 6.55
C THR A 35 2.63 -4.00 7.45
N SER A 36 3.12 -2.91 6.89
CA SER A 36 3.58 -1.78 7.68
C SER A 36 3.52 -0.50 6.86
N LEU A 37 3.38 0.62 7.54
CA LEU A 37 3.21 1.91 6.91
C LEU A 37 4.15 2.89 7.60
N ASP A 38 5.05 3.49 6.84
CA ASP A 38 5.99 4.47 7.34
C ASP A 38 5.68 5.82 6.71
N THR A 39 5.17 6.73 7.53
CA THR A 39 4.81 8.09 7.07
C THR A 39 5.91 9.11 7.33
N HIS A 40 7.08 8.68 7.78
CA HIS A 40 8.21 9.58 7.97
C HIS A 40 8.63 10.20 6.65
N ILE A 41 9.01 11.46 6.70
CA ILE A 41 9.37 12.21 5.49
C ILE A 41 10.56 11.58 4.74
N THR A 42 11.43 10.87 5.45
CA THR A 42 12.60 10.23 4.84
C THR A 42 12.34 8.81 4.35
N ALA A 43 11.36 8.12 4.88
CA ALA A 43 11.04 6.75 4.47
C ALA A 43 9.79 6.73 3.59
N HIS A 44 8.67 7.24 4.09
CA HIS A 44 7.45 7.55 3.33
C HIS A 44 7.03 6.44 2.38
N GLU A 45 6.81 5.25 2.94
CA GLU A 45 6.50 4.08 2.11
C GLU A 45 5.56 3.12 2.84
N VAL A 46 4.89 2.28 2.06
CA VAL A 46 4.10 1.17 2.60
C VAL A 46 4.75 -0.13 2.17
N PHE A 47 4.82 -1.09 3.10
CA PHE A 47 5.27 -2.43 2.80
C PHE A 47 4.05 -3.30 2.57
N VAL A 48 4.07 -4.08 1.50
CA VAL A 48 2.93 -4.89 1.08
C VAL A 48 3.40 -6.33 0.88
N ARG A 49 2.65 -7.26 1.46
CA ARG A 49 2.87 -8.68 1.21
C ARG A 49 2.02 -9.06 0.00
N PRO A 50 2.64 -9.35 -1.16
CA PRO A 50 1.88 -9.63 -2.38
C PRO A 50 0.99 -10.86 -2.24
N ALA A 51 -0.16 -10.84 -2.88
CA ALA A 51 -1.05 -11.99 -2.92
C ALA A 51 -0.34 -13.17 -3.57
N GLY A 52 -0.35 -14.32 -2.90
CA GLY A 52 0.28 -15.53 -3.38
C GLY A 52 1.78 -15.63 -3.11
N SER A 53 2.40 -14.66 -2.44
CA SER A 53 3.84 -14.65 -2.15
C SER A 53 4.07 -14.24 -0.72
N GLU A 54 3.70 -15.09 0.21
CA GLU A 54 3.72 -14.75 1.65
C GLU A 54 5.10 -14.49 2.23
N ASP A 55 6.15 -14.96 1.55
CA ASP A 55 7.53 -14.77 2.01
C ASP A 55 8.17 -13.51 1.46
N THR A 56 7.44 -12.75 0.66
CA THR A 56 7.96 -11.57 -0.02
C THR A 56 7.29 -10.31 0.53
N GLU A 57 8.04 -9.22 0.57
CA GLU A 57 7.51 -7.92 0.93
C GLU A 57 7.98 -6.89 -0.09
N ILE A 58 7.06 -6.07 -0.56
CA ILE A 58 7.35 -5.03 -1.54
C ILE A 58 7.18 -3.67 -0.88
N ALA A 59 8.16 -2.79 -1.04
CA ALA A 59 8.06 -1.42 -0.57
C ALA A 59 7.53 -0.54 -1.70
N VAL A 60 6.48 0.23 -1.42
CA VAL A 60 5.89 1.15 -2.40
C VAL A 60 5.93 2.56 -1.83
N SER A 61 6.50 3.49 -2.58
CA SER A 61 6.56 4.89 -2.15
C SER A 61 5.14 5.46 -2.06
N LEU A 62 4.81 6.06 -0.92
CA LEU A 62 3.50 6.68 -0.73
C LEU A 62 3.28 7.80 -1.75
N GLY A 63 4.33 8.53 -2.11
CA GLY A 63 4.25 9.61 -3.09
C GLY A 63 3.97 9.13 -4.50
N ALA A 64 4.21 7.85 -4.80
CA ALA A 64 3.96 7.29 -6.12
C ALA A 64 2.55 6.69 -6.25
N ILE A 65 1.81 6.57 -5.16
CA ILE A 65 0.49 5.94 -5.18
C ILE A 65 -0.57 6.94 -5.66
N THR A 66 -1.36 6.55 -6.65
CA THR A 66 -2.45 7.38 -7.16
C THR A 66 -3.81 6.90 -6.67
N ALA A 67 -3.96 5.60 -6.39
CA ALA A 67 -5.23 5.06 -5.92
C ALA A 67 -5.01 3.77 -5.14
N VAL A 68 -5.89 3.50 -4.20
CA VAL A 68 -5.94 2.27 -3.43
C VAL A 68 -7.39 1.84 -3.35
N GLU A 69 -7.65 0.55 -3.56
CA GLU A 69 -9.00 0.02 -3.37
C GLU A 69 -8.95 -1.32 -2.65
N LEU A 70 -9.98 -1.60 -1.87
CA LEU A 70 -10.14 -2.91 -1.23
C LEU A 70 -10.55 -3.92 -2.29
N VAL A 71 -9.97 -5.10 -2.21
CA VAL A 71 -10.23 -6.17 -3.18
C VAL A 71 -11.00 -7.31 -2.54
#